data_76ba68da9b3cae7721a0b14fdbfbeefe
#
_entry.id   76ba68da9b3cae7721a0b14fdbfbeefe
#
_cell.length_a   1.000
_cell.length_b   1.000
_cell.length_c   1.000
_cell.angle_alpha   90.00
_cell.angle_beta   90.00
_cell.angle_gamma   90.00
#
_symmetry.space_group_name_H-M   'P 1'
#
loop_
_entity.id
_entity.type
_entity.pdbx_description
1 polymer ?
#
loop_
_entity_poly.entity_id
_entity_poly.type
_entity_poly.pdbx_seq_one_letter_code
_entity_poly.pdbx_strand_id
1 'polypeptide(L)'
;KIQLCEREINTFEERVIADNKDTDGSCMNCHIYGNKKGSLSMFHLRGKQGGTLLNRNGHLRKLKLSNDSLPNGAVYGDFHPSGQFAVFSTNIIIPAFHSLGSKRLEVYDTTSDLMVADFRKKQLITSPLTSRKDELETFPTFSPDGNWIYYCSAPIQPLPDSIHNLKYSLCRISFHKDTKEWGQRIETVWDAQKHNGSACHPKISPDGKYLLFTVADYGTFPIWHRETDLHMMNLQ
;
A
#
# COMPACT_ATOMS: atom_id res chain seq x y z
N LYS A 1 19.88 -0.66 14.76
CA LYS A 1 19.83 -1.90 13.99
C LYS A 1 18.38 -2.19 13.63
N ILE A 2 18.09 -2.37 12.33
CA ILE A 2 16.76 -2.73 11.81
C ILE A 2 16.93 -4.04 11.05
N GLN A 3 16.10 -5.04 11.36
CA GLN A 3 16.13 -6.35 10.72
C GLN A 3 14.71 -6.77 10.35
N LEU A 4 14.57 -7.41 9.19
CA LEU A 4 13.39 -8.20 8.86
C LEU A 4 13.69 -9.64 9.25
N CYS A 5 12.90 -10.17 10.18
CA CYS A 5 13.06 -11.51 10.71
C CYS A 5 11.82 -12.35 10.40
N GLU A 6 12.03 -13.66 10.26
CA GLU A 6 10.98 -14.66 10.25
C GLU A 6 11.09 -15.48 11.54
N ARG A 7 9.96 -15.73 12.21
CA ARG A 7 9.90 -16.55 13.42
C ARG A 7 9.00 -17.76 13.20
N GLU A 8 9.50 -18.92 13.54
CA GLU A 8 8.70 -20.14 13.59
C GLU A 8 7.76 -20.08 14.81
N ILE A 9 6.46 -20.28 14.59
CA ILE A 9 5.45 -20.11 15.63
C ILE A 9 5.55 -21.17 16.74
N ASN A 10 5.93 -22.41 16.37
CA ASN A 10 5.96 -23.53 17.31
C ASN A 10 7.24 -23.56 18.15
N THR A 11 8.38 -23.21 17.56
CA THR A 11 9.70 -23.27 18.22
C THR A 11 10.20 -21.93 18.71
N PHE A 12 9.58 -20.83 18.21
CA PHE A 12 10.02 -19.43 18.41
C PHE A 12 11.44 -19.15 17.86
N GLU A 13 11.99 -20.04 17.07
CA GLU A 13 13.27 -19.79 16.40
C GLU A 13 13.16 -18.63 15.42
N GLU A 14 14.12 -17.73 15.47
CA GLU A 14 14.20 -16.57 14.58
C GLU A 14 15.32 -16.75 13.56
N ARG A 15 15.02 -16.39 12.32
CA ARG A 15 16.04 -16.19 11.29
C ARG A 15 15.95 -14.79 10.68
N VAL A 16 17.10 -14.21 10.43
CA VAL A 16 17.19 -12.90 9.76
C VAL A 16 17.03 -13.11 8.26
N ILE A 17 16.06 -12.39 7.65
CA ILE A 17 15.85 -12.35 6.19
C ILE A 17 16.68 -11.23 5.58
N ALA A 18 16.74 -10.07 6.24
CA ALA A 18 17.52 -8.93 5.81
C ALA A 18 17.98 -8.10 7.02
N ASP A 19 19.19 -7.54 6.92
CA ASP A 19 19.78 -6.66 7.93
C ASP A 19 20.13 -5.31 7.28
N ASN A 20 19.79 -4.19 7.91
CA ASN A 20 20.11 -2.88 7.40
C ASN A 20 21.62 -2.53 7.43
N LYS A 21 22.42 -3.35 8.09
CA LYS A 21 23.89 -3.26 8.00
C LYS A 21 24.40 -3.52 6.58
N ASP A 22 23.67 -4.37 5.83
CA ASP A 22 24.03 -4.70 4.45
C ASP A 22 23.71 -3.56 3.46
N THR A 23 23.14 -2.46 3.94
CA THR A 23 22.64 -1.31 3.17
C THR A 23 23.03 0.03 3.80
N ASP A 24 24.22 0.15 4.36
CA ASP A 24 24.72 1.38 5.01
C ASP A 24 23.75 1.95 6.08
N GLY A 25 23.07 1.10 6.82
CA GLY A 25 22.12 1.50 7.86
C GLY A 25 20.77 2.02 7.36
N SER A 26 20.47 1.85 6.07
CA SER A 26 19.19 2.28 5.47
C SER A 26 17.99 1.63 6.14
N CYS A 27 16.87 2.38 6.22
CA CYS A 27 15.62 1.86 6.75
C CYS A 27 15.02 0.81 5.81
N MET A 28 14.40 -0.22 6.41
CA MET A 28 13.60 -1.24 5.69
C MET A 28 12.16 -1.14 6.15
N ASN A 29 11.23 -1.11 5.22
CA ASN A 29 9.81 -1.01 5.54
C ASN A 29 8.89 -1.58 4.44
N CYS A 30 7.57 -1.50 4.67
CA CYS A 30 6.53 -1.83 3.70
C CYS A 30 6.67 -3.24 3.14
N HIS A 31 6.87 -4.25 4.04
CA HIS A 31 6.92 -5.65 3.63
C HIS A 31 5.52 -6.18 3.28
N ILE A 32 5.45 -6.97 2.23
CA ILE A 32 4.24 -7.67 1.79
C ILE A 32 4.55 -9.13 1.49
N TYR A 33 3.54 -10.01 1.65
CA TYR A 33 3.66 -11.43 1.41
C TYR A 33 2.70 -11.89 0.32
N GLY A 34 3.21 -12.66 -0.63
CA GLY A 34 2.39 -13.27 -1.67
C GLY A 34 1.81 -14.61 -1.20
N ASN A 35 0.52 -14.84 -1.49
CA ASN A 35 -0.18 -16.09 -1.16
C ASN A 35 -0.07 -16.51 0.32
N LYS A 36 0.14 -15.55 1.23
CA LYS A 36 0.36 -15.77 2.67
C LYS A 36 1.50 -16.76 2.96
N LYS A 37 2.46 -16.88 2.05
CA LYS A 37 3.64 -17.73 2.19
C LYS A 37 4.90 -16.90 2.24
N GLY A 38 5.76 -17.14 3.21
CA GLY A 38 7.05 -16.45 3.34
C GLY A 38 8.00 -16.68 2.14
N SER A 39 7.70 -17.69 1.31
CA SER A 39 8.45 -17.98 0.09
C SER A 39 8.32 -16.93 -1.01
N LEU A 40 7.29 -16.07 -0.94
CA LEU A 40 7.11 -14.92 -1.83
C LEU A 40 6.85 -13.68 -0.97
N SER A 41 7.82 -12.80 -0.91
CA SER A 41 7.70 -11.56 -0.15
C SER A 41 8.44 -10.41 -0.81
N MET A 42 8.08 -9.21 -0.46
CA MET A 42 8.75 -7.99 -0.89
C MET A 42 8.89 -7.02 0.27
N PHE A 43 9.92 -6.19 0.23
CA PHE A 43 10.14 -5.08 1.14
C PHE A 43 10.97 -3.99 0.48
N HIS A 44 10.87 -2.77 1.00
CA HIS A 44 11.60 -1.63 0.49
C HIS A 44 12.80 -1.28 1.36
N LEU A 45 13.92 -1.00 0.72
CA LEU A 45 15.08 -0.35 1.31
C LEU A 45 15.04 1.14 0.99
N ARG A 46 15.29 1.96 1.99
CA ARG A 46 15.41 3.42 1.83
C ARG A 46 16.89 3.84 1.84
N GLY A 47 17.19 5.04 1.35
CA GLY A 47 18.53 5.61 1.31
C GLY A 47 19.24 5.43 -0.03
N LYS A 48 20.55 5.69 -0.06
CA LYS A 48 21.36 5.72 -1.32
C LYS A 48 21.33 4.41 -2.10
N GLN A 49 21.30 3.29 -1.39
CA GLN A 49 21.20 1.96 -2.00
C GLN A 49 19.74 1.45 -2.05
N GLY A 50 18.78 2.36 -1.90
CA GLY A 50 17.36 2.07 -1.85
C GLY A 50 16.84 1.27 -3.06
N GLY A 51 15.64 0.71 -2.90
CA GLY A 51 14.93 -0.06 -3.92
C GLY A 51 14.03 -1.11 -3.30
N THR A 52 13.35 -1.85 -4.15
CA THR A 52 12.46 -2.93 -3.74
C THR A 52 13.19 -4.26 -3.86
N LEU A 53 13.19 -5.05 -2.80
CA LEU A 53 13.71 -6.41 -2.80
C LEU A 53 12.56 -7.41 -2.89
N LEU A 54 12.58 -8.24 -3.92
CA LEU A 54 11.69 -9.39 -4.09
C LEU A 54 12.42 -10.64 -3.60
N ASN A 55 11.85 -11.29 -2.60
CA ASN A 55 12.21 -12.64 -2.16
C ASN A 55 11.32 -13.65 -2.88
N ARG A 56 11.93 -14.60 -3.55
CA ARG A 56 11.23 -15.74 -4.13
C ARG A 56 11.99 -17.04 -3.77
N ASN A 57 11.40 -17.84 -2.88
CA ASN A 57 12.01 -19.07 -2.38
C ASN A 57 13.42 -18.88 -1.79
N GLY A 58 13.64 -17.80 -1.03
CA GLY A 58 14.92 -17.46 -0.43
C GLY A 58 15.89 -16.69 -1.33
N HIS A 59 15.56 -16.56 -2.62
CA HIS A 59 16.38 -15.78 -3.56
C HIS A 59 15.93 -14.31 -3.58
N LEU A 60 16.79 -13.41 -3.09
CA LEU A 60 16.56 -11.98 -3.11
C LEU A 60 16.97 -11.37 -4.44
N ARG A 61 16.09 -10.58 -5.03
CA ARG A 61 16.36 -9.81 -6.24
C ARG A 61 15.91 -8.36 -6.08
N LYS A 62 16.80 -7.42 -6.36
CA LYS A 62 16.46 -5.99 -6.39
C LYS A 62 15.68 -5.67 -7.67
N LEU A 63 14.55 -4.99 -7.48
CA LEU A 63 13.69 -4.52 -8.56
C LEU A 63 13.78 -3.01 -8.70
N LYS A 64 13.73 -2.53 -9.93
CA LYS A 64 13.47 -1.12 -10.23
C LYS A 64 11.96 -0.99 -10.53
N LEU A 65 11.22 -0.43 -9.58
CA LEU A 65 9.78 -0.17 -9.70
C LEU A 65 9.52 1.34 -9.89
N SER A 66 10.30 1.93 -10.79
CA SER A 66 10.18 3.33 -11.24
C SER A 66 10.63 3.46 -12.68
N ASN A 67 10.11 4.45 -13.36
CA ASN A 67 10.54 4.88 -14.69
C ASN A 67 10.36 6.40 -14.83
N ASP A 68 10.56 6.97 -16.01
CA ASP A 68 10.47 8.41 -16.23
C ASP A 68 9.05 8.95 -15.99
N SER A 69 8.01 8.13 -16.22
CA SER A 69 6.61 8.49 -15.94
C SER A 69 6.19 8.23 -14.48
N LEU A 70 6.92 7.39 -13.75
CA LEU A 70 6.66 6.99 -12.37
C LEU A 70 7.96 7.11 -11.54
N PRO A 71 8.47 8.34 -11.33
CA PRO A 71 9.79 8.55 -10.73
C PRO A 71 9.85 8.17 -9.25
N ASN A 72 8.73 8.28 -8.53
CA ASN A 72 8.66 8.07 -7.08
C ASN A 72 8.79 6.59 -6.68
N GLY A 73 8.56 5.67 -7.63
CA GLY A 73 8.63 4.23 -7.36
C GLY A 73 7.49 3.70 -6.48
N ALA A 74 7.61 2.42 -6.11
CA ALA A 74 6.61 1.72 -5.31
C ALA A 74 6.76 2.01 -3.82
N VAL A 75 5.62 2.15 -3.11
CA VAL A 75 5.56 2.35 -1.66
C VAL A 75 4.69 1.29 -1.00
N TYR A 76 3.37 1.45 -0.97
CA TYR A 76 2.45 0.46 -0.41
C TYR A 76 1.97 -0.47 -1.50
N GLY A 77 1.75 -1.74 -1.17
CA GLY A 77 1.28 -2.65 -2.20
C GLY A 77 0.79 -4.00 -1.68
N ASP A 78 0.39 -4.83 -2.64
CA ASP A 78 -0.07 -6.19 -2.40
C ASP A 78 0.21 -7.06 -3.63
N PHE A 79 0.42 -8.37 -3.39
CA PHE A 79 0.58 -9.31 -4.49
C PHE A 79 -0.77 -9.74 -5.06
N HIS A 80 -0.82 -9.86 -6.38
CA HIS A 80 -1.87 -10.61 -7.04
C HIS A 80 -1.77 -12.10 -6.65
N PRO A 81 -2.89 -12.83 -6.48
CA PRO A 81 -2.86 -14.24 -6.05
C PRO A 81 -2.01 -15.17 -6.92
N SER A 82 -1.81 -14.85 -8.20
CA SER A 82 -0.91 -15.62 -9.08
C SER A 82 0.57 -15.49 -8.72
N GLY A 83 0.96 -14.50 -7.91
CA GLY A 83 2.36 -14.16 -7.61
C GLY A 83 3.14 -13.58 -8.80
N GLN A 84 2.51 -13.42 -9.98
CA GLN A 84 3.15 -12.82 -11.15
C GLN A 84 3.11 -11.29 -11.12
N PHE A 85 2.02 -10.74 -10.57
CA PHE A 85 1.82 -9.30 -10.48
C PHE A 85 1.81 -8.83 -9.03
N ALA A 86 2.07 -7.55 -8.82
CA ALA A 86 1.73 -6.83 -7.60
C ALA A 86 1.24 -5.43 -7.95
N VAL A 87 0.27 -4.94 -7.19
CA VAL A 87 -0.20 -3.56 -7.27
C VAL A 87 0.55 -2.73 -6.24
N PHE A 88 0.85 -1.49 -6.57
CA PHE A 88 1.51 -0.53 -5.69
C PHE A 88 0.88 0.85 -5.81
N SER A 89 1.01 1.63 -4.74
CA SER A 89 0.89 3.08 -4.83
C SER A 89 2.27 3.73 -4.87
N THR A 90 2.33 4.90 -5.55
CA THR A 90 3.55 5.72 -5.70
C THR A 90 3.36 6.99 -4.89
N ASN A 91 3.83 7.02 -3.66
CA ASN A 91 3.52 8.11 -2.73
C ASN A 91 4.71 9.06 -2.57
N ILE A 92 4.43 10.37 -2.50
CA ILE A 92 5.31 11.35 -1.89
C ILE A 92 4.76 11.63 -0.49
N ILE A 93 5.43 11.07 0.51
CA ILE A 93 5.00 11.11 1.91
C ILE A 93 5.71 12.26 2.63
N ILE A 94 4.95 13.12 3.29
CA ILE A 94 5.47 14.20 4.12
C ILE A 94 5.18 13.87 5.58
N PRO A 95 6.19 13.60 6.41
CA PRO A 95 6.03 13.48 7.85
C PRO A 95 6.05 14.89 8.47
N ALA A 96 4.89 15.37 8.91
CA ALA A 96 4.78 16.66 9.60
C ALA A 96 4.88 16.45 11.10
N PHE A 97 6.01 16.84 11.69
CA PHE A 97 6.23 16.78 13.14
C PHE A 97 5.81 18.11 13.78
N HIS A 98 4.92 18.03 14.76
CA HIS A 98 4.57 19.19 15.57
C HIS A 98 5.58 19.39 16.68
N SER A 99 6.05 20.62 16.87
CA SER A 99 7.02 21.00 17.92
C SER A 99 6.43 21.02 19.32
N LEU A 100 5.10 21.09 19.45
CA LEU A 100 4.39 21.08 20.73
C LEU A 100 3.99 19.66 21.07
N GLY A 101 4.34 19.19 22.29
CA GLY A 101 4.06 17.83 22.73
C GLY A 101 2.58 17.47 22.84
N SER A 102 1.68 18.46 22.80
CA SER A 102 0.22 18.25 22.77
C SER A 102 -0.34 17.96 21.37
N LYS A 103 0.43 18.22 20.30
CA LYS A 103 -0.02 17.98 18.95
C LYS A 103 0.46 16.59 18.47
N ARG A 104 -0.39 15.90 17.74
CA ARG A 104 -0.04 14.60 17.16
C ARG A 104 0.90 14.77 15.96
N LEU A 105 1.69 13.74 15.68
CA LEU A 105 2.41 13.61 14.43
C LEU A 105 1.41 13.42 13.30
N GLU A 106 1.50 14.25 12.28
CA GLU A 106 0.73 14.09 11.06
C GLU A 106 1.63 13.60 9.92
N VAL A 107 1.18 12.56 9.23
CA VAL A 107 1.81 12.04 8.03
C VAL A 107 0.78 12.05 6.91
N TYR A 108 1.13 12.60 5.77
CA TYR A 108 0.22 12.72 4.63
C TYR A 108 0.95 12.57 3.30
N ASP A 109 0.20 12.20 2.29
CA ASP A 109 0.68 12.15 0.91
C ASP A 109 0.41 13.49 0.22
N THR A 110 1.36 13.95 -0.59
CA THR A 110 1.15 15.10 -1.49
C THR A 110 0.77 14.65 -2.89
N THR A 111 1.19 13.46 -3.29
CA THR A 111 0.78 12.78 -4.52
C THR A 111 0.78 11.27 -4.26
N SER A 112 -0.16 10.58 -4.85
CA SER A 112 -0.14 9.11 -4.88
C SER A 112 -1.00 8.57 -6.01
N ASP A 113 -0.42 7.68 -6.81
CA ASP A 113 -1.05 7.03 -7.96
C ASP A 113 -0.91 5.51 -7.82
N LEU A 114 -1.73 4.73 -8.56
CA LEU A 114 -1.59 3.28 -8.57
C LEU A 114 -0.87 2.78 -9.83
N MET A 115 -0.11 1.70 -9.64
CA MET A 115 0.50 0.94 -10.73
C MET A 115 0.48 -0.55 -10.43
N VAL A 116 0.44 -1.38 -11.48
CA VAL A 116 0.66 -2.82 -11.39
C VAL A 116 2.01 -3.16 -12.01
N ALA A 117 2.82 -3.94 -11.31
CA ALA A 117 4.08 -4.48 -11.81
C ALA A 117 3.86 -5.91 -12.31
N ASP A 118 4.21 -6.19 -13.58
CA ASP A 118 4.35 -7.55 -14.12
C ASP A 118 5.81 -8.00 -13.97
N PHE A 119 6.08 -8.90 -13.02
CA PHE A 119 7.44 -9.38 -12.76
C PHE A 119 8.01 -10.27 -13.86
N ARG A 120 7.14 -10.93 -14.65
CA ARG A 120 7.56 -11.79 -15.75
C ARG A 120 8.01 -10.96 -16.96
N LYS A 121 7.23 -9.92 -17.30
CA LYS A 121 7.52 -9.03 -18.42
C LYS A 121 8.39 -7.82 -18.05
N LYS A 122 8.63 -7.60 -16.76
CA LYS A 122 9.35 -6.43 -16.22
C LYS A 122 8.70 -5.12 -16.69
N GLN A 123 7.38 -5.05 -16.62
CA GLN A 123 6.57 -3.95 -17.11
C GLN A 123 5.79 -3.32 -15.95
N LEU A 124 5.66 -1.99 -15.96
CA LEU A 124 4.73 -1.23 -15.12
C LEU A 124 3.50 -0.87 -15.95
N ILE A 125 2.32 -1.08 -15.37
CA ILE A 125 1.02 -0.91 -16.03
C ILE A 125 0.21 0.07 -15.19
N THR A 126 -0.20 1.17 -15.79
CA THR A 126 -0.98 2.25 -15.13
C THR A 126 -2.35 2.42 -15.80
N SER A 127 -3.22 3.16 -15.12
CA SER A 127 -4.52 3.57 -15.67
C SER A 127 -4.73 5.06 -15.40
N PRO A 128 -5.25 5.82 -16.38
CA PRO A 128 -5.63 7.22 -16.16
C PRO A 128 -6.69 7.39 -15.06
N LEU A 129 -7.46 6.35 -14.76
CA LEU A 129 -8.49 6.37 -13.72
C LEU A 129 -7.90 6.28 -12.31
N THR A 130 -6.68 5.76 -12.16
CA THR A 130 -6.01 5.57 -10.87
C THR A 130 -4.67 6.31 -10.81
N SER A 131 -4.54 7.36 -11.60
CA SER A 131 -3.39 8.29 -11.61
C SER A 131 -3.88 9.70 -11.97
N ARG A 132 -4.88 10.16 -11.23
CA ARG A 132 -5.52 11.47 -11.46
C ARG A 132 -4.78 12.58 -10.72
N LYS A 133 -4.64 13.73 -11.36
CA LYS A 133 -3.91 14.88 -10.80
C LYS A 133 -4.62 15.57 -9.62
N ASP A 134 -5.91 15.34 -9.48
CA ASP A 134 -6.81 15.96 -8.49
C ASP A 134 -7.19 15.00 -7.35
N GLU A 135 -6.65 13.77 -7.39
CA GLU A 135 -6.93 12.71 -6.41
C GLU A 135 -5.66 12.11 -5.84
N LEU A 136 -5.79 11.50 -4.67
CA LEU A 136 -4.80 10.64 -4.04
C LEU A 136 -5.30 9.21 -4.06
N GLU A 137 -4.55 8.27 -4.63
CA GLU A 137 -4.87 6.85 -4.66
C GLU A 137 -3.79 6.06 -3.92
N THR A 138 -4.14 5.38 -2.82
CA THR A 138 -3.15 4.72 -1.97
C THR A 138 -3.66 3.43 -1.32
N PHE A 139 -2.77 2.67 -0.67
CA PHE A 139 -3.04 1.41 0.02
C PHE A 139 -3.81 0.38 -0.82
N PRO A 140 -3.33 0.04 -2.01
CA PRO A 140 -4.01 -0.93 -2.85
C PRO A 140 -3.87 -2.36 -2.29
N THR A 141 -4.92 -3.16 -2.50
CA THR A 141 -4.93 -4.61 -2.21
C THR A 141 -5.73 -5.36 -3.28
N PHE A 142 -5.27 -6.56 -3.66
CA PHE A 142 -6.03 -7.42 -4.57
C PHE A 142 -7.13 -8.20 -3.83
N SER A 143 -8.24 -8.44 -4.53
CA SER A 143 -9.19 -9.47 -4.13
C SER A 143 -8.55 -10.87 -4.20
N PRO A 144 -9.03 -11.85 -3.42
CA PRO A 144 -8.48 -13.21 -3.43
C PRO A 144 -8.55 -13.93 -4.77
N ASP A 145 -9.51 -13.57 -5.63
CA ASP A 145 -9.63 -14.07 -7.00
C ASP A 145 -8.73 -13.33 -8.01
N GLY A 146 -8.15 -12.18 -7.58
CA GLY A 146 -7.28 -11.34 -8.40
C GLY A 146 -8.00 -10.43 -9.40
N ASN A 147 -9.32 -10.43 -9.43
CA ASN A 147 -10.08 -9.69 -10.44
C ASN A 147 -10.33 -8.22 -10.06
N TRP A 148 -10.13 -7.86 -8.80
CA TRP A 148 -10.37 -6.52 -8.27
C TRP A 148 -9.16 -5.99 -7.52
N ILE A 149 -8.92 -4.69 -7.67
CA ILE A 149 -8.01 -3.91 -6.85
C ILE A 149 -8.86 -2.96 -6.01
N TYR A 150 -8.78 -3.09 -4.68
CA TYR A 150 -9.38 -2.18 -3.71
C TYR A 150 -8.31 -1.20 -3.24
N TYR A 151 -8.67 0.05 -3.03
CA TYR A 151 -7.74 1.10 -2.64
C TYR A 151 -8.45 2.26 -1.94
N CYS A 152 -7.68 3.12 -1.29
CA CYS A 152 -8.18 4.36 -0.70
C CYS A 152 -8.02 5.52 -1.69
N SER A 153 -9.05 6.36 -1.84
CA SER A 153 -9.01 7.54 -2.71
C SER A 153 -9.61 8.75 -2.01
N ALA A 154 -8.97 9.90 -2.18
CA ALA A 154 -9.44 11.18 -1.66
C ALA A 154 -9.08 12.32 -2.60
N PRO A 155 -9.94 13.36 -2.75
CA PRO A 155 -9.58 14.60 -3.42
C PRO A 155 -8.38 15.26 -2.74
N ILE A 156 -7.46 15.80 -3.54
CA ILE A 156 -6.33 16.58 -3.02
C ILE A 156 -6.83 17.78 -2.23
N GLN A 157 -6.20 18.02 -1.08
CA GLN A 157 -6.49 19.15 -0.19
C GLN A 157 -5.28 20.07 -0.11
N PRO A 158 -5.45 21.37 0.22
CA PRO A 158 -4.36 22.27 0.58
C PRO A 158 -3.70 21.82 1.88
N LEU A 159 -2.65 21.01 1.80
CA LEU A 159 -1.96 20.44 2.95
C LEU A 159 -0.72 21.27 3.32
N PRO A 160 -0.36 21.37 4.61
CA PRO A 160 -0.97 20.67 5.76
C PRO A 160 -2.22 21.33 6.35
N ASP A 161 -2.58 22.56 5.95
CA ASP A 161 -3.56 23.39 6.66
C ASP A 161 -4.97 22.76 6.67
N SER A 162 -5.32 22.03 5.63
CA SER A 162 -6.63 21.37 5.48
C SER A 162 -6.59 19.86 5.76
N ILE A 163 -5.64 19.38 6.56
CA ILE A 163 -5.49 17.92 6.82
C ILE A 163 -6.76 17.27 7.36
N HIS A 164 -7.54 17.98 8.20
CA HIS A 164 -8.80 17.49 8.75
C HIS A 164 -9.91 17.30 7.70
N ASN A 165 -9.76 17.90 6.53
CA ASN A 165 -10.69 17.74 5.40
C ASN A 165 -10.28 16.57 4.49
N LEU A 166 -9.09 16.01 4.69
CA LEU A 166 -8.60 14.88 3.90
C LEU A 166 -9.28 13.59 4.36
N LYS A 167 -10.30 13.16 3.65
CA LYS A 167 -11.08 11.96 3.96
C LYS A 167 -11.07 10.99 2.79
N TYR A 168 -10.56 9.81 3.03
CA TYR A 168 -10.42 8.76 2.03
C TYR A 168 -11.63 7.84 1.99
N SER A 169 -12.20 7.68 0.81
CA SER A 169 -13.17 6.64 0.48
C SER A 169 -12.45 5.33 0.13
N LEU A 170 -13.13 4.20 0.26
CA LEU A 170 -12.69 2.95 -0.33
C LEU A 170 -13.30 2.79 -1.71
N CYS A 171 -12.45 2.57 -2.67
CA CYS A 171 -12.81 2.34 -4.07
C CYS A 171 -12.31 0.97 -4.54
N ARG A 172 -12.89 0.47 -5.63
CA ARG A 172 -12.36 -0.67 -6.36
C ARG A 172 -12.43 -0.47 -7.86
N ILE A 173 -11.52 -1.12 -8.56
CA ILE A 173 -11.47 -1.19 -10.02
C ILE A 173 -11.09 -2.61 -10.43
N SER A 174 -11.66 -3.13 -11.52
CA SER A 174 -11.28 -4.45 -11.99
C SER A 174 -9.90 -4.46 -12.64
N PHE A 175 -9.25 -5.62 -12.59
CA PHE A 175 -7.97 -5.87 -13.27
C PHE A 175 -7.98 -7.23 -13.94
N HIS A 176 -7.67 -7.26 -15.22
CA HIS A 176 -7.67 -8.47 -16.04
C HIS A 176 -6.22 -8.93 -16.30
N LYS A 177 -5.76 -9.93 -15.54
CA LYS A 177 -4.36 -10.40 -15.58
C LYS A 177 -3.90 -10.90 -16.96
N ASP A 178 -4.81 -11.47 -17.77
CA ASP A 178 -4.46 -12.09 -19.03
C ASP A 178 -4.27 -11.04 -20.14
N THR A 179 -5.12 -10.02 -20.19
CA THR A 179 -4.98 -8.86 -21.09
C THR A 179 -4.12 -7.75 -20.49
N LYS A 180 -3.90 -7.77 -19.16
CA LYS A 180 -3.21 -6.73 -18.37
C LYS A 180 -3.90 -5.38 -18.40
N GLU A 181 -5.20 -5.40 -18.48
CA GLU A 181 -6.03 -4.22 -18.58
C GLU A 181 -6.69 -3.89 -17.25
N TRP A 182 -6.71 -2.62 -16.95
CA TRP A 182 -7.53 -2.06 -15.88
C TRP A 182 -8.97 -1.91 -16.38
N GLY A 183 -9.92 -2.03 -15.46
CA GLY A 183 -11.32 -1.74 -15.75
C GLY A 183 -11.56 -0.31 -16.20
N GLN A 184 -12.70 -0.07 -16.80
CA GLN A 184 -13.11 1.22 -17.34
C GLN A 184 -13.94 2.05 -16.35
N ARG A 185 -14.18 1.52 -15.14
CA ARG A 185 -15.03 2.16 -14.12
C ARG A 185 -14.48 1.93 -12.72
N ILE A 186 -14.48 3.00 -11.92
CA ILE A 186 -14.25 2.97 -10.49
C ILE A 186 -15.58 2.80 -9.77
N GLU A 187 -15.61 1.95 -8.76
CA GLU A 187 -16.77 1.75 -7.88
C GLU A 187 -16.39 2.17 -6.46
N THR A 188 -17.17 3.08 -5.86
CA THR A 188 -17.04 3.44 -4.46
C THR A 188 -17.69 2.36 -3.60
N VAL A 189 -16.90 1.72 -2.75
CA VAL A 189 -17.33 0.63 -1.86
C VAL A 189 -17.76 1.18 -0.50
N TRP A 190 -17.04 2.18 -0.01
CA TRP A 190 -17.35 2.90 1.22
C TRP A 190 -17.05 4.40 1.01
N ASP A 191 -18.05 5.22 1.26
CA ASP A 191 -18.04 6.65 0.95
C ASP A 191 -17.69 7.47 2.19
N ALA A 192 -16.55 8.15 2.16
CA ALA A 192 -16.05 8.97 3.27
C ALA A 192 -17.00 10.12 3.64
N GLN A 193 -17.70 10.71 2.68
CA GLN A 193 -18.61 11.82 2.92
C GLN A 193 -19.88 11.35 3.64
N LYS A 194 -20.44 10.20 3.22
CA LYS A 194 -21.63 9.61 3.84
C LYS A 194 -21.37 9.19 5.28
N HIS A 195 -20.18 8.69 5.57
CA HIS A 195 -19.81 8.15 6.88
C HIS A 195 -19.05 9.16 7.75
N ASN A 196 -18.75 10.35 7.22
CA ASN A 196 -17.98 11.40 7.90
C ASN A 196 -16.66 10.89 8.52
N GLY A 197 -15.96 10.02 7.82
CA GLY A 197 -14.71 9.40 8.27
C GLY A 197 -13.71 9.26 7.14
N SER A 198 -12.53 8.72 7.46
CA SER A 198 -11.46 8.45 6.50
C SER A 198 -11.01 7.00 6.63
N ALA A 199 -11.12 6.25 5.54
CA ALA A 199 -10.74 4.84 5.51
C ALA A 199 -9.29 4.63 5.12
N CYS A 200 -8.65 3.61 5.69
CA CYS A 200 -7.30 3.21 5.28
C CYS A 200 -7.04 1.71 5.49
N HIS A 201 -5.96 1.22 4.87
CA HIS A 201 -5.44 -0.14 5.01
C HIS A 201 -6.48 -1.24 4.71
N PRO A 202 -7.17 -1.22 3.56
CA PRO A 202 -8.14 -2.26 3.23
C PRO A 202 -7.49 -3.63 3.11
N LYS A 203 -8.14 -4.67 3.63
CA LYS A 203 -7.78 -6.08 3.48
C LYS A 203 -9.01 -6.92 3.28
N ILE A 204 -8.96 -7.83 2.31
CA ILE A 204 -10.08 -8.71 1.98
C ILE A 204 -9.84 -10.08 2.62
N SER A 205 -10.91 -10.65 3.19
CA SER A 205 -10.86 -12.01 3.73
C SER A 205 -10.52 -13.02 2.64
N PRO A 206 -9.85 -14.14 2.96
CA PRO A 206 -9.44 -15.14 1.97
C PRO A 206 -10.58 -15.74 1.15
N ASP A 207 -11.78 -15.75 1.68
CA ASP A 207 -13.00 -16.23 1.00
C ASP A 207 -13.69 -15.13 0.15
N GLY A 208 -13.14 -13.91 0.15
CA GLY A 208 -13.66 -12.77 -0.60
C GLY A 208 -14.93 -12.14 -0.07
N LYS A 209 -15.42 -12.57 1.11
CA LYS A 209 -16.73 -12.15 1.62
C LYS A 209 -16.68 -10.87 2.44
N TYR A 210 -15.57 -10.60 3.09
CA TYR A 210 -15.43 -9.48 4.01
C TYR A 210 -14.29 -8.56 3.63
N LEU A 211 -14.51 -7.27 3.80
CA LEU A 211 -13.50 -6.23 3.71
C LEU A 211 -13.27 -5.67 5.12
N LEU A 212 -12.01 -5.76 5.59
CA LEU A 212 -11.55 -5.12 6.81
C LEU A 212 -10.80 -3.85 6.44
N PHE A 213 -11.00 -2.79 7.21
CA PHE A 213 -10.31 -1.52 7.05
C PHE A 213 -10.37 -0.72 8.36
N THR A 214 -9.47 0.23 8.52
CA THR A 214 -9.54 1.16 9.65
C THR A 214 -10.24 2.45 9.22
N VAL A 215 -10.95 3.08 10.15
CA VAL A 215 -11.60 4.38 9.97
C VAL A 215 -11.09 5.32 11.03
N ALA A 216 -10.65 6.50 10.61
CA ALA A 216 -10.27 7.62 11.46
C ALA A 216 -11.11 8.86 11.08
N ASP A 217 -10.99 9.94 11.83
CA ASP A 217 -11.68 11.19 11.52
C ASP A 217 -11.21 11.81 10.20
N TYR A 218 -9.91 11.67 9.90
CA TYR A 218 -9.26 12.21 8.70
C TYR A 218 -7.94 11.49 8.40
N GLY A 219 -7.37 11.75 7.23
CA GLY A 219 -6.07 11.26 6.80
C GLY A 219 -6.04 9.77 6.52
N THR A 220 -4.85 9.24 6.29
CA THR A 220 -4.64 7.84 5.95
C THR A 220 -3.52 7.16 6.76
N PHE A 221 -2.97 7.87 7.76
CA PHE A 221 -1.97 7.36 8.70
C PHE A 221 -2.45 7.48 10.15
N PRO A 222 -3.46 6.69 10.55
CA PRO A 222 -4.16 6.87 11.83
C PRO A 222 -3.41 6.35 13.04
N ILE A 223 -2.17 5.92 12.92
CA ILE A 223 -1.40 5.28 14.00
C ILE A 223 -1.32 6.14 15.29
N TRP A 224 -1.40 7.47 15.16
CA TRP A 224 -1.40 8.40 16.28
C TRP A 224 -2.79 8.96 16.62
N HIS A 225 -3.81 8.54 15.87
CA HIS A 225 -5.19 8.97 16.10
C HIS A 225 -5.84 8.04 17.13
N ARG A 226 -6.31 8.60 18.24
CA ARG A 226 -6.96 7.83 19.31
C ARG A 226 -8.33 7.33 18.89
N GLU A 227 -8.99 8.11 18.01
CA GLU A 227 -10.32 7.89 17.47
C GLU A 227 -10.27 7.07 16.17
N THR A 228 -9.59 5.91 16.23
CA THR A 228 -9.45 5.02 15.07
C THR A 228 -10.03 3.65 15.41
N ASP A 229 -10.98 3.21 14.59
CA ASP A 229 -11.68 1.96 14.75
C ASP A 229 -11.42 0.98 13.61
N LEU A 230 -11.44 -0.31 13.92
CA LEU A 230 -11.42 -1.38 12.92
C LEU A 230 -12.84 -1.69 12.46
N HIS A 231 -13.07 -1.57 11.18
CA HIS A 231 -14.36 -1.85 10.54
C HIS A 231 -14.30 -3.14 9.72
N MET A 232 -15.41 -3.83 9.66
CA MET A 232 -15.63 -4.99 8.80
C MET A 232 -16.93 -4.82 8.02
N MET A 233 -16.87 -4.99 6.71
CA MET A 233 -18.02 -4.90 5.81
C MET A 233 -18.20 -6.20 5.04
N ASN A 234 -19.46 -6.63 4.88
CA ASN A 234 -19.83 -7.73 4.00
C ASN A 234 -19.81 -7.23 2.54
N LEU A 235 -19.17 -7.98 1.64
CA LEU A 235 -19.05 -7.70 0.20
C LEU A 235 -20.10 -8.45 -0.66
N GLN A 236 -20.95 -9.28 -0.02
CA GLN A 236 -21.99 -10.07 -0.69
C GLN A 236 -23.33 -9.35 -0.71
#